data_9c93021826d3c936c78746e7eb72048c
#
_entry.id   9c93021826d3c936c78746e7eb72048c
#
_cell.length_a   1.000
_cell.length_b   1.000
_cell.length_c   1.000
_cell.angle_alpha   90.00
_cell.angle_beta   90.00
_cell.angle_gamma   90.00
#
_symmetry.space_group_name_H-M   'P 1'
#
loop_
_entity.id
_entity.type
_entity.pdbx_description
1 polymer ?
#
loop_
_entity_poly.entity_id
_entity_poly.type
_entity_poly.pdbx_seq_one_letter_code
_entity_poly.pdbx_strand_id
1 'polypeptide(L)'
;MNPQDKKLERKRVRRALTHVGGAVATWGDELAAQRLAEALDVAPAEPGPSGVEEGEDPGRAHVHGFHSYPARMHPTTAARLVHAFSEPGELVLDPFCGSGTVLVEAARLGRRAIGTDLNPLAVELSRLKVSTPDEAARKALLDAAEAVRAFADERRKARAGATRRFRPEDVASFAPHVLLELDSVQAGIVQLAPEKLRTPLLLVLSAILTKVSERAADSAKYTEKKRVAAGYPAKLFVKKAAELCARKAELAALVEPGTPTPRVYLDDATELRHGKRATVDLVVTSPPYAATYDYLEHHEDRLRWLGLDARGFEKNELGSRRRYRDKTFAEAKASWTSELRAVFAALRRVMKPGADAAFLVADSAVGSDALWADELVPAAAEAEQFTLIAAASQDRPHFHAPTQGAFRQAPRREHALLFRSAAATRR
;
A
#
# COMPACT_ATOMS: atom_id res chain seq x y z
N MET A 1 -13.00 31.85 -13.85
CA MET A 1 -12.41 30.94 -12.86
C MET A 1 -10.91 31.19 -12.81
N ASN A 2 -10.39 31.61 -11.65
CA ASN A 2 -8.99 32.00 -11.42
C ASN A 2 -8.03 30.80 -11.65
N PRO A 3 -6.81 31.01 -12.19
CA PRO A 3 -5.81 29.95 -12.31
C PRO A 3 -5.50 29.20 -11.00
N GLN A 4 -5.65 29.88 -9.85
CA GLN A 4 -5.52 29.27 -8.53
C GLN A 4 -6.68 28.30 -8.21
N ASP A 5 -7.91 28.62 -8.62
CA ASP A 5 -9.09 27.75 -8.44
C ASP A 5 -8.98 26.49 -9.28
N LYS A 6 -8.50 26.61 -10.54
CA LYS A 6 -8.19 25.46 -11.40
C LYS A 6 -7.08 24.58 -10.85
N LYS A 7 -6.10 25.17 -10.14
CA LYS A 7 -5.00 24.41 -9.50
C LYS A 7 -5.46 23.71 -8.22
N LEU A 8 -6.40 24.32 -7.46
CA LEU A 8 -7.05 23.69 -6.31
C LEU A 8 -7.99 22.56 -6.74
N GLU A 9 -8.78 22.77 -7.79
CA GLU A 9 -9.68 21.77 -8.35
C GLU A 9 -8.91 20.57 -8.93
N ARG A 10 -7.80 20.81 -9.65
CA ARG A 10 -6.86 19.77 -10.08
C ARG A 10 -6.17 19.05 -8.90
N LYS A 11 -5.93 19.74 -7.77
CA LYS A 11 -5.43 19.11 -6.54
C LYS A 11 -6.49 18.25 -5.83
N ARG A 12 -7.77 18.68 -5.86
CA ARG A 12 -8.90 17.89 -5.33
C ARG A 12 -9.11 16.59 -6.12
N VAL A 13 -9.13 16.66 -7.44
CA VAL A 13 -9.32 15.50 -8.33
C VAL A 13 -8.17 14.46 -8.22
N ARG A 14 -6.98 14.87 -7.77
CA ARG A 14 -5.84 13.92 -7.59
C ARG A 14 -5.87 13.12 -6.29
N ARG A 15 -6.78 13.36 -5.33
CA ARG A 15 -6.60 12.89 -3.96
C ARG A 15 -7.18 11.53 -3.61
N ALA A 16 -8.16 11.01 -4.28
CA ALA A 16 -8.55 9.59 -4.14
C ALA A 16 -9.47 9.16 -5.28
N LEU A 17 -9.06 8.22 -6.08
CA LEU A 17 -9.92 7.55 -7.07
C LEU A 17 -11.16 6.92 -6.42
N THR A 18 -11.05 6.52 -5.17
CA THR A 18 -12.09 5.92 -4.34
C THR A 18 -13.26 6.88 -4.06
N HIS A 19 -13.01 8.20 -4.08
CA HIS A 19 -14.02 9.22 -3.78
C HIS A 19 -14.71 9.80 -5.03
N VAL A 20 -14.48 9.23 -6.19
CA VAL A 20 -15.16 9.64 -7.43
C VAL A 20 -16.27 8.63 -7.69
N GLY A 21 -17.28 8.65 -6.80
CA GLY A 21 -18.39 7.71 -6.81
C GLY A 21 -19.35 7.93 -7.97
N GLY A 22 -20.07 6.88 -8.29
CA GLY A 22 -21.25 6.77 -9.13
C GLY A 22 -22.10 5.66 -8.58
N ALA A 23 -23.18 5.30 -9.28
CA ALA A 23 -23.99 4.15 -8.89
C ALA A 23 -23.12 2.89 -8.87
N VAL A 24 -23.37 2.04 -7.87
CA VAL A 24 -22.73 0.71 -7.77
C VAL A 24 -23.67 -0.31 -8.40
N ALA A 25 -23.19 -0.99 -9.43
CA ALA A 25 -23.90 -2.12 -10.02
C ALA A 25 -23.56 -3.41 -9.24
N THR A 26 -24.54 -4.26 -9.02
CA THR A 26 -24.40 -5.50 -8.24
C THR A 26 -24.84 -6.72 -9.02
N TRP A 27 -24.26 -7.90 -8.70
CA TRP A 27 -24.59 -9.18 -9.28
C TRP A 27 -24.39 -10.31 -8.26
N GLY A 28 -25.17 -11.40 -8.39
CA GLY A 28 -25.03 -12.65 -7.63
C GLY A 28 -25.90 -12.69 -6.38
N ASP A 29 -25.39 -13.31 -5.31
CA ASP A 29 -26.09 -13.39 -4.02
C ASP A 29 -26.42 -11.98 -3.50
N GLU A 30 -27.71 -11.72 -3.24
CA GLU A 30 -28.22 -10.38 -2.96
C GLU A 30 -27.56 -9.75 -1.73
N LEU A 31 -27.45 -10.50 -0.63
CA LEU A 31 -26.87 -9.99 0.61
C LEU A 31 -25.35 -9.74 0.47
N ALA A 32 -24.64 -10.68 -0.16
CA ALA A 32 -23.22 -10.52 -0.39
C ALA A 32 -22.94 -9.35 -1.34
N ALA A 33 -23.70 -9.20 -2.41
CA ALA A 33 -23.58 -8.12 -3.38
C ALA A 33 -23.84 -6.75 -2.75
N GLN A 34 -24.84 -6.64 -1.86
CA GLN A 34 -25.08 -5.42 -1.10
C GLN A 34 -23.88 -5.07 -0.21
N ARG A 35 -23.33 -6.03 0.53
CA ARG A 35 -22.16 -5.82 1.39
C ARG A 35 -20.91 -5.38 0.59
N LEU A 36 -20.71 -5.96 -0.60
CA LEU A 36 -19.65 -5.54 -1.51
C LEU A 36 -19.88 -4.11 -2.02
N ALA A 37 -21.11 -3.75 -2.37
CA ALA A 37 -21.46 -2.40 -2.81
C ALA A 37 -21.19 -1.36 -1.71
N GLU A 38 -21.59 -1.64 -0.48
CA GLU A 38 -21.29 -0.80 0.68
C GLU A 38 -19.79 -0.64 0.89
N ALA A 39 -18.97 -1.69 0.64
CA ALA A 39 -17.52 -1.61 0.75
C ALA A 39 -16.88 -0.75 -0.33
N LEU A 40 -17.45 -0.68 -1.54
CA LEU A 40 -16.98 0.17 -2.64
C LEU A 40 -17.43 1.63 -2.50
N ASP A 41 -18.63 1.86 -1.96
CA ASP A 41 -19.22 3.19 -1.84
C ASP A 41 -18.63 3.94 -0.63
N VAL A 42 -17.43 4.48 -0.83
CA VAL A 42 -16.76 5.30 0.17
C VAL A 42 -17.04 6.77 -0.12
N ALA A 43 -17.83 7.41 0.74
CA ALA A 43 -18.11 8.83 0.63
C ALA A 43 -16.81 9.67 0.72
N PRO A 44 -16.69 10.75 -0.09
CA PRO A 44 -15.62 11.72 0.11
C PRO A 44 -15.72 12.33 1.51
N ALA A 45 -14.56 12.63 2.12
CA ALA A 45 -14.54 13.45 3.33
C ALA A 45 -15.12 14.83 3.00
N GLU A 46 -16.12 15.29 3.76
CA GLU A 46 -16.70 16.59 3.55
C GLU A 46 -15.68 17.70 3.83
N PRO A 47 -15.53 18.71 2.95
CA PRO A 47 -14.70 19.84 3.23
C PRO A 47 -15.32 20.70 4.33
N GLY A 48 -14.61 20.93 5.42
CA GLY A 48 -15.01 21.85 6.47
C GLY A 48 -15.15 23.30 5.97
N PRO A 49 -15.79 24.19 6.76
CA PRO A 49 -16.10 25.59 6.38
C PRO A 49 -14.86 26.40 5.97
N SER A 50 -13.67 26.03 6.44
CA SER A 50 -12.38 26.67 6.11
C SER A 50 -11.69 26.07 4.87
N GLY A 51 -12.30 25.10 4.19
CA GLY A 51 -11.65 24.33 3.10
C GLY A 51 -10.59 23.36 3.61
N VAL A 52 -10.40 23.25 4.90
CA VAL A 52 -9.63 22.20 5.59
C VAL A 52 -10.61 21.10 5.95
N GLU A 53 -10.30 19.85 5.61
CA GLU A 53 -11.12 18.68 5.94
C GLU A 53 -11.36 18.66 7.46
N GLU A 54 -12.60 18.89 7.90
CA GLU A 54 -13.01 18.65 9.28
C GLU A 54 -13.24 17.15 9.46
N GLY A 55 -12.40 16.57 10.24
CA GLY A 55 -12.31 15.13 10.42
C GLY A 55 -11.12 14.54 9.64
N GLU A 56 -10.40 13.66 10.27
CA GLU A 56 -9.28 13.00 9.61
C GLU A 56 -9.84 12.04 8.55
N ASP A 57 -9.50 12.29 7.27
CA ASP A 57 -9.78 11.34 6.18
C ASP A 57 -9.39 9.92 6.64
N PRO A 58 -10.32 8.93 6.66
CA PRO A 58 -10.00 7.57 7.07
C PRO A 58 -8.76 7.01 6.38
N GLY A 59 -8.50 7.44 5.13
CA GLY A 59 -7.27 7.14 4.41
C GLY A 59 -6.00 7.64 5.09
N ARG A 60 -6.09 8.54 6.07
CA ARG A 60 -4.97 9.13 6.81
C ARG A 60 -5.05 8.90 8.31
N ALA A 61 -6.13 8.33 8.82
CA ALA A 61 -6.34 8.07 10.23
C ALA A 61 -5.21 7.19 10.79
N HIS A 62 -4.84 7.41 12.06
CA HIS A 62 -3.79 6.69 12.76
C HIS A 62 -2.61 6.29 11.85
N VAL A 63 -2.16 5.04 11.86
CA VAL A 63 -0.97 4.59 11.11
C VAL A 63 -1.12 4.63 9.59
N HIS A 64 -2.35 4.74 9.04
CA HIS A 64 -2.56 4.84 7.60
C HIS A 64 -1.95 6.10 6.99
N GLY A 65 -1.96 7.22 7.72
CA GLY A 65 -1.39 8.50 7.29
C GLY A 65 0.12 8.63 7.43
N PHE A 66 0.79 7.67 8.08
CA PHE A 66 2.21 7.80 8.42
C PHE A 66 3.13 7.88 7.20
N HIS A 67 2.92 7.03 6.21
CA HIS A 67 3.82 6.90 5.06
C HIS A 67 3.02 6.86 3.75
N SER A 68 3.51 7.55 2.71
CA SER A 68 2.91 7.46 1.39
C SER A 68 3.26 6.10 0.76
N TYR A 69 2.24 5.34 0.42
CA TYR A 69 2.34 4.10 -0.34
C TYR A 69 1.24 4.12 -1.41
N PRO A 70 1.59 4.00 -2.72
CA PRO A 70 0.63 4.13 -3.80
C PRO A 70 -0.31 2.93 -3.88
N ALA A 71 -1.46 3.13 -4.54
CA ALA A 71 -2.40 2.08 -4.92
C ALA A 71 -2.78 1.10 -3.78
N ARG A 72 -2.94 1.62 -2.56
CA ARG A 72 -3.44 0.84 -1.42
C ARG A 72 -4.96 0.81 -1.39
N MET A 73 -5.53 -0.28 -0.91
CA MET A 73 -6.96 -0.35 -0.59
C MET A 73 -7.35 0.75 0.40
N HIS A 74 -8.54 1.34 0.25
CA HIS A 74 -9.02 2.33 1.21
C HIS A 74 -9.33 1.65 2.56
N PRO A 75 -8.93 2.23 3.72
CA PRO A 75 -9.17 1.61 5.02
C PRO A 75 -10.64 1.27 5.30
N THR A 76 -11.56 2.17 4.93
CA THR A 76 -12.99 1.92 5.06
C THR A 76 -13.45 0.71 4.25
N THR A 77 -12.98 0.56 3.01
CA THR A 77 -13.25 -0.61 2.17
C THR A 77 -12.71 -1.88 2.82
N ALA A 78 -11.46 -1.86 3.28
CA ALA A 78 -10.86 -2.99 3.97
C ALA A 78 -11.63 -3.38 5.24
N ALA A 79 -11.97 -2.40 6.08
CA ALA A 79 -12.76 -2.62 7.29
C ALA A 79 -14.14 -3.25 7.00
N ARG A 80 -14.85 -2.71 6.00
CA ARG A 80 -16.19 -3.22 5.62
C ARG A 80 -16.11 -4.65 5.07
N LEU A 81 -15.13 -4.97 4.20
CA LEU A 81 -14.93 -6.32 3.68
C LEU A 81 -14.59 -7.32 4.80
N VAL A 82 -13.64 -6.96 5.68
CA VAL A 82 -13.28 -7.81 6.83
C VAL A 82 -14.48 -8.03 7.75
N HIS A 83 -15.21 -6.97 8.08
CA HIS A 83 -16.39 -7.06 8.97
C HIS A 83 -17.53 -7.89 8.36
N ALA A 84 -17.78 -7.72 7.05
CA ALA A 84 -18.90 -8.36 6.37
C ALA A 84 -18.73 -9.88 6.17
N PHE A 85 -17.47 -10.35 6.03
CA PHE A 85 -17.17 -11.72 5.61
C PHE A 85 -16.30 -12.51 6.60
N SER A 86 -16.11 -12.02 7.83
CA SER A 86 -15.44 -12.77 8.89
C SER A 86 -15.98 -12.42 10.28
N GLU A 87 -15.67 -13.28 11.26
CA GLU A 87 -16.02 -13.09 12.66
C GLU A 87 -14.74 -12.80 13.51
N PRO A 88 -14.87 -12.15 14.69
CA PRO A 88 -13.76 -11.99 15.63
C PRO A 88 -13.06 -13.31 15.93
N GLY A 89 -11.71 -13.28 15.99
CA GLY A 89 -10.87 -14.46 16.20
C GLY A 89 -10.55 -15.27 14.94
N GLU A 90 -11.27 -15.08 13.83
CA GLU A 90 -10.96 -15.70 12.54
C GLU A 90 -9.67 -15.19 11.92
N LEU A 91 -9.08 -15.97 11.01
CA LEU A 91 -7.82 -15.67 10.34
C LEU A 91 -8.07 -15.06 8.96
N VAL A 92 -7.73 -13.78 8.83
CA VAL A 92 -7.74 -13.04 7.56
C VAL A 92 -6.35 -13.09 6.91
N LEU A 93 -6.29 -13.37 5.62
CA LEU A 93 -5.07 -13.32 4.81
C LEU A 93 -5.16 -12.20 3.76
N ASP A 94 -4.10 -11.41 3.64
CA ASP A 94 -3.86 -10.52 2.50
C ASP A 94 -2.54 -10.91 1.82
N PRO A 95 -2.58 -11.63 0.67
CA PRO A 95 -1.39 -12.07 -0.05
C PRO A 95 -0.66 -10.95 -0.82
N PHE A 96 -1.23 -9.75 -0.90
CA PHE A 96 -0.65 -8.54 -1.49
C PHE A 96 -0.78 -7.37 -0.52
N CYS A 97 -0.31 -7.55 0.71
CA CYS A 97 -0.65 -6.67 1.82
C CYS A 97 -0.13 -5.22 1.67
N GLY A 98 0.76 -4.96 0.76
CA GLY A 98 1.31 -3.63 0.52
C GLY A 98 1.78 -2.98 1.83
N SER A 99 1.25 -1.82 2.16
CA SER A 99 1.56 -1.15 3.43
C SER A 99 0.66 -1.56 4.61
N GLY A 100 -0.05 -2.70 4.52
CA GLY A 100 -0.73 -3.34 5.64
C GLY A 100 -2.13 -2.83 5.96
N THR A 101 -2.86 -2.24 5.02
CA THR A 101 -4.20 -1.68 5.29
C THR A 101 -5.18 -2.73 5.81
N VAL A 102 -5.32 -3.85 5.10
CA VAL A 102 -6.22 -4.95 5.51
C VAL A 102 -5.81 -5.52 6.87
N LEU A 103 -4.51 -5.66 7.12
CA LEU A 103 -3.99 -6.22 8.38
C LEU A 103 -4.30 -5.33 9.59
N VAL A 104 -4.18 -4.01 9.42
CA VAL A 104 -4.52 -3.03 10.45
C VAL A 104 -6.01 -3.07 10.75
N GLU A 105 -6.86 -3.09 9.73
CA GLU A 105 -8.32 -3.13 9.90
C GLU A 105 -8.77 -4.47 10.48
N ALA A 106 -8.17 -5.60 10.07
CA ALA A 106 -8.45 -6.90 10.67
C ALA A 106 -8.12 -6.93 12.17
N ALA A 107 -6.96 -6.39 12.57
CA ALA A 107 -6.59 -6.30 13.99
C ALA A 107 -7.53 -5.39 14.79
N ARG A 108 -7.95 -4.24 14.22
CA ARG A 108 -8.92 -3.34 14.87
C ARG A 108 -10.28 -4.00 15.11
N LEU A 109 -10.64 -4.93 14.26
CA LEU A 109 -11.90 -5.67 14.32
C LEU A 109 -11.77 -6.99 15.10
N GLY A 110 -10.68 -7.23 15.83
CA GLY A 110 -10.49 -8.44 16.65
C GLY A 110 -10.17 -9.71 15.85
N ARG A 111 -9.76 -9.59 14.58
CA ARG A 111 -9.37 -10.72 13.74
C ARG A 111 -7.88 -10.99 13.84
N ARG A 112 -7.49 -12.27 13.73
CA ARG A 112 -6.09 -12.63 13.48
C ARG A 112 -5.78 -12.31 12.02
N ALA A 113 -4.56 -11.87 11.71
CA ALA A 113 -4.20 -11.58 10.33
C ALA A 113 -2.80 -12.05 9.95
N ILE A 114 -2.66 -12.45 8.70
CA ILE A 114 -1.40 -12.72 8.02
C ILE A 114 -1.36 -11.89 6.74
N GLY A 115 -0.23 -11.22 6.52
CA GLY A 115 0.05 -10.53 5.25
C GLY A 115 1.31 -11.08 4.61
N THR A 116 1.31 -11.13 3.29
CA THR A 116 2.51 -11.38 2.50
C THR A 116 2.66 -10.30 1.45
N ASP A 117 3.89 -9.99 1.09
CA ASP A 117 4.22 -9.13 -0.05
C ASP A 117 5.61 -9.47 -0.56
N LEU A 118 5.84 -9.31 -1.83
CA LEU A 118 7.14 -9.54 -2.45
C LEU A 118 8.07 -8.31 -2.36
N ASN A 119 7.48 -7.13 -2.12
CA ASN A 119 8.20 -5.88 -1.95
C ASN A 119 8.71 -5.75 -0.50
N PRO A 120 10.03 -5.78 -0.25
CA PRO A 120 10.57 -5.69 1.11
C PRO A 120 10.22 -4.38 1.82
N LEU A 121 10.01 -3.28 1.10
CA LEU A 121 9.54 -2.02 1.71
C LEU A 121 8.09 -2.16 2.21
N ALA A 122 7.23 -2.83 1.46
CA ALA A 122 5.85 -3.10 1.85
C ALA A 122 5.81 -3.92 3.15
N VAL A 123 6.61 -4.98 3.21
CA VAL A 123 6.73 -5.86 4.38
C VAL A 123 7.16 -5.08 5.63
N GLU A 124 8.22 -4.27 5.53
CA GLU A 124 8.70 -3.49 6.69
C GLU A 124 7.71 -2.39 7.10
N LEU A 125 7.04 -1.73 6.15
CA LEU A 125 5.98 -0.77 6.44
C LEU A 125 4.77 -1.44 7.13
N SER A 126 4.37 -2.61 6.65
CA SER A 126 3.27 -3.37 7.24
C SER A 126 3.60 -3.81 8.65
N ARG A 127 4.79 -4.39 8.89
CA ARG A 127 5.28 -4.74 10.24
C ARG A 127 5.28 -3.56 11.18
N LEU A 128 5.77 -2.42 10.69
CA LEU A 128 5.73 -1.18 11.47
C LEU A 128 4.28 -0.81 11.79
N LYS A 129 3.38 -0.77 10.82
CA LYS A 129 2.01 -0.28 11.01
C LYS A 129 1.17 -1.16 11.93
N VAL A 130 1.28 -2.48 11.83
CA VAL A 130 0.46 -3.41 12.64
C VAL A 130 0.92 -3.54 14.09
N SER A 131 2.13 -3.12 14.42
CA SER A 131 2.63 -3.20 15.81
C SER A 131 2.01 -2.11 16.69
N THR A 132 1.72 -2.44 17.94
CA THR A 132 1.15 -1.55 18.97
C THR A 132 2.11 -1.45 20.18
N PRO A 133 3.25 -0.73 20.02
CA PRO A 133 4.22 -0.58 21.09
C PRO A 133 3.62 0.19 22.29
N ASP A 134 4.04 -0.19 23.49
CA ASP A 134 3.70 0.53 24.71
C ASP A 134 4.32 1.94 24.75
N GLU A 135 3.99 2.70 25.78
CA GLU A 135 4.47 4.08 25.95
C GLU A 135 5.99 4.13 26.09
N ALA A 136 6.59 3.20 26.83
CA ALA A 136 8.04 3.14 27.03
C ALA A 136 8.78 2.89 25.71
N ALA A 137 8.27 1.98 24.85
CA ALA A 137 8.83 1.72 23.54
C ALA A 137 8.67 2.91 22.59
N ARG A 138 7.53 3.61 22.62
CA ARG A 138 7.32 4.84 21.84
C ARG A 138 8.27 5.96 22.30
N LYS A 139 8.45 6.12 23.61
CA LYS A 139 9.40 7.09 24.17
C LYS A 139 10.84 6.76 23.73
N ALA A 140 11.25 5.51 23.83
CA ALA A 140 12.59 5.06 23.38
C ALA A 140 12.84 5.36 21.89
N LEU A 141 11.82 5.21 21.02
CA LEU A 141 11.93 5.57 19.61
C LEU A 141 12.15 7.07 19.43
N LEU A 142 11.43 7.90 20.17
CA LEU A 142 11.56 9.35 20.09
C LEU A 142 12.91 9.83 20.65
N ASP A 143 13.36 9.30 21.78
CA ASP A 143 14.66 9.61 22.37
C ASP A 143 15.81 9.24 21.39
N ALA A 144 15.71 8.09 20.74
CA ALA A 144 16.68 7.69 19.70
C ALA A 144 16.64 8.62 18.46
N ALA A 145 15.46 9.07 18.04
CA ALA A 145 15.34 10.03 16.95
C ALA A 145 15.97 11.39 17.29
N GLU A 146 15.83 11.86 18.52
CA GLU A 146 16.49 13.09 19.00
C GLU A 146 18.01 12.95 19.06
N ALA A 147 18.53 11.81 19.51
CA ALA A 147 19.98 11.53 19.50
C ALA A 147 20.53 11.54 18.06
N VAL A 148 19.82 10.96 17.11
CA VAL A 148 20.17 10.98 15.67
C VAL A 148 20.16 12.41 15.13
N ARG A 149 19.18 13.24 15.51
CA ARG A 149 19.11 14.65 15.12
C ARG A 149 20.32 15.42 15.66
N ALA A 150 20.64 15.25 16.95
CA ALA A 150 21.79 15.90 17.58
C ALA A 150 23.10 15.56 16.84
N PHE A 151 23.31 14.28 16.52
CA PHE A 151 24.44 13.81 15.72
C PHE A 151 24.50 14.47 14.34
N ALA A 152 23.37 14.54 13.63
CA ALA A 152 23.31 15.19 12.31
C ALA A 152 23.58 16.70 12.41
N ASP A 153 23.09 17.38 13.45
CA ASP A 153 23.34 18.81 13.73
C ASP A 153 24.83 19.09 14.04
N GLU A 154 25.49 18.21 14.81
CA GLU A 154 26.92 18.31 15.09
C GLU A 154 27.75 18.17 13.81
N ARG A 155 27.48 17.16 13.00
CA ARG A 155 28.14 16.96 11.70
C ARG A 155 27.95 18.16 10.77
N ARG A 156 26.74 18.73 10.74
CA ARG A 156 26.44 19.93 9.95
C ARG A 156 27.25 21.14 10.43
N LYS A 157 27.30 21.38 11.75
CA LYS A 157 28.10 22.48 12.35
C LYS A 157 29.59 22.31 12.08
N ALA A 158 30.08 21.08 12.15
CA ALA A 158 31.48 20.74 11.83
C ALA A 158 31.77 20.73 10.31
N ARG A 159 30.79 21.00 9.44
CA ARG A 159 30.91 20.91 7.99
C ARG A 159 31.48 19.56 7.52
N ALA A 160 31.09 18.48 8.22
CA ALA A 160 31.58 17.13 7.93
C ALA A 160 31.17 16.70 6.51
N GLY A 161 32.05 16.00 5.83
CA GLY A 161 31.79 15.40 4.52
C GLY A 161 30.81 14.23 4.57
N ALA A 162 30.50 13.67 3.41
CA ALA A 162 29.64 12.49 3.28
C ALA A 162 30.24 11.28 4.00
N THR A 163 29.38 10.41 4.56
CA THR A 163 29.81 9.17 5.21
C THR A 163 29.97 8.02 4.20
N ARG A 164 29.44 8.18 3.00
CA ARG A 164 29.48 7.23 1.90
C ARG A 164 29.59 7.94 0.54
N ARG A 165 29.93 7.20 -0.49
CA ARG A 165 29.85 7.69 -1.87
C ARG A 165 28.37 7.75 -2.29
N PHE A 166 27.93 8.93 -2.74
CA PHE A 166 26.57 9.10 -3.27
C PHE A 166 26.46 8.54 -4.68
N ARG A 167 25.29 8.01 -5.00
CA ARG A 167 24.93 7.60 -6.36
C ARG A 167 24.48 8.82 -7.18
N PRO A 168 24.63 8.78 -8.52
CA PRO A 168 24.16 9.86 -9.38
C PRO A 168 22.70 10.24 -9.16
N GLU A 169 21.84 9.25 -8.89
CA GLU A 169 20.41 9.43 -8.65
C GLU A 169 20.14 10.23 -7.37
N ASP A 170 20.94 10.00 -6.32
CA ASP A 170 20.85 10.76 -5.06
C ASP A 170 21.26 12.22 -5.29
N VAL A 171 22.34 12.43 -6.03
CA VAL A 171 22.85 13.78 -6.38
C VAL A 171 21.83 14.54 -7.24
N ALA A 172 21.15 13.84 -8.15
CA ALA A 172 20.11 14.43 -9.00
C ALA A 172 18.79 14.71 -8.26
N SER A 173 18.56 14.05 -7.12
CA SER A 173 17.28 14.12 -6.39
C SER A 173 17.27 15.11 -5.24
N PHE A 174 18.44 15.53 -4.74
CA PHE A 174 18.54 16.37 -3.54
C PHE A 174 19.56 17.49 -3.71
N ALA A 175 19.25 18.68 -3.17
CA ALA A 175 20.25 19.73 -3.03
C ALA A 175 21.45 19.24 -2.19
N PRO A 176 22.70 19.65 -2.49
CA PRO A 176 23.89 19.09 -1.85
C PRO A 176 23.88 19.11 -0.31
N HIS A 177 23.42 20.21 0.30
CA HIS A 177 23.34 20.33 1.76
C HIS A 177 22.26 19.43 2.36
N VAL A 178 21.13 19.21 1.65
CA VAL A 178 20.07 18.28 2.05
C VAL A 178 20.57 16.85 2.00
N LEU A 179 21.28 16.49 0.95
CA LEU A 179 21.85 15.16 0.76
C LEU A 179 22.84 14.80 1.88
N LEU A 180 23.75 15.73 2.22
CA LEU A 180 24.69 15.55 3.34
C LEU A 180 23.99 15.42 4.71
N GLU A 181 22.90 16.13 4.91
CA GLU A 181 22.14 16.05 6.16
C GLU A 181 21.35 14.73 6.25
N LEU A 182 20.71 14.28 5.17
CA LEU A 182 20.07 12.96 5.12
C LEU A 182 21.07 11.82 5.33
N ASP A 183 22.27 11.91 4.74
CA ASP A 183 23.37 10.98 4.97
C ASP A 183 23.78 10.95 6.44
N SER A 184 23.88 12.13 7.08
CA SER A 184 24.18 12.23 8.50
C SER A 184 23.10 11.61 9.38
N VAL A 185 21.81 11.79 9.03
CA VAL A 185 20.69 11.14 9.73
C VAL A 185 20.77 9.62 9.57
N GLN A 186 21.01 9.11 8.35
CA GLN A 186 21.16 7.67 8.11
C GLN A 186 22.35 7.09 8.89
N ALA A 187 23.50 7.76 8.88
CA ALA A 187 24.67 7.34 9.65
C ALA A 187 24.40 7.34 11.16
N GLY A 188 23.70 8.36 11.68
CA GLY A 188 23.30 8.43 13.08
C GLY A 188 22.37 7.28 13.48
N ILE A 189 21.42 6.89 12.60
CA ILE A 189 20.56 5.73 12.86
C ILE A 189 21.39 4.46 13.00
N VAL A 190 22.33 4.23 12.08
CA VAL A 190 23.16 3.01 12.09
C VAL A 190 24.09 2.96 13.31
N GLN A 191 24.67 4.11 13.69
CA GLN A 191 25.69 4.18 14.75
C GLN A 191 25.08 4.25 16.17
N LEU A 192 23.98 4.99 16.35
CA LEU A 192 23.48 5.34 17.67
C LEU A 192 22.21 4.56 18.07
N ALA A 193 21.37 4.19 17.09
CA ALA A 193 20.11 3.57 17.44
C ALA A 193 20.31 2.10 17.85
N PRO A 194 19.63 1.63 18.92
CA PRO A 194 19.52 0.20 19.23
C PRO A 194 19.01 -0.58 18.02
N GLU A 195 19.50 -1.79 17.83
CA GLU A 195 19.20 -2.61 16.65
C GLU A 195 17.69 -2.71 16.36
N LYS A 196 16.87 -2.97 17.39
CA LYS A 196 15.42 -3.06 17.29
C LYS A 196 14.72 -1.77 16.82
N LEU A 197 15.37 -0.61 16.94
CA LEU A 197 14.84 0.70 16.54
C LEU A 197 15.37 1.15 15.17
N ARG A 198 16.37 0.49 14.60
CA ARG A 198 16.98 0.91 13.32
C ARG A 198 15.97 0.89 12.17
N THR A 199 15.28 -0.22 11.97
CA THR A 199 14.26 -0.33 10.91
C THR A 199 13.12 0.68 11.08
N PRO A 200 12.48 0.83 12.25
CA PRO A 200 11.51 1.91 12.48
C PRO A 200 12.04 3.30 12.14
N LEU A 201 13.25 3.66 12.56
CA LEU A 201 13.85 4.96 12.26
C LEU A 201 14.21 5.12 10.78
N LEU A 202 14.68 4.08 10.10
CA LEU A 202 14.89 4.10 8.66
C LEU A 202 13.56 4.32 7.90
N LEU A 203 12.45 3.75 8.37
CA LEU A 203 11.13 4.00 7.79
C LEU A 203 10.64 5.43 8.06
N VAL A 204 10.98 6.02 9.20
CA VAL A 204 10.79 7.46 9.46
C VAL A 204 11.60 8.30 8.48
N LEU A 205 12.86 7.96 8.23
CA LEU A 205 13.71 8.62 7.21
C LEU A 205 13.07 8.48 5.81
N SER A 206 12.63 7.28 5.44
CA SER A 206 11.93 7.03 4.17
C SER A 206 10.69 7.92 3.99
N ALA A 207 9.93 8.16 5.06
CA ALA A 207 8.71 8.97 5.03
C ALA A 207 8.98 10.47 4.74
N ILE A 208 10.21 10.95 4.94
CA ILE A 208 10.57 12.35 4.69
C ILE A 208 11.29 12.56 3.36
N LEU A 209 11.84 11.52 2.72
CA LEU A 209 12.66 11.65 1.51
C LEU A 209 11.95 12.49 0.42
N THR A 210 10.71 12.16 0.07
CA THR A 210 9.93 12.89 -0.94
C THR A 210 9.59 14.33 -0.55
N LYS A 211 9.53 14.62 0.76
CA LYS A 211 9.23 15.98 1.23
C LYS A 211 10.40 16.94 1.03
N VAL A 212 11.61 16.42 1.08
CA VAL A 212 12.85 17.21 0.95
C VAL A 212 13.57 16.99 -0.39
N SER A 213 13.08 16.06 -1.21
CA SER A 213 13.55 15.81 -2.58
C SER A 213 13.10 16.94 -3.51
N GLU A 214 13.94 17.26 -4.50
CA GLU A 214 13.58 18.13 -5.62
C GLU A 214 12.66 17.45 -6.63
N ARG A 215 12.47 16.13 -6.55
CA ARG A 215 11.45 15.42 -7.34
C ARG A 215 10.05 15.79 -6.83
N ALA A 216 9.11 15.99 -7.75
CA ALA A 216 7.72 16.33 -7.41
C ALA A 216 6.96 15.16 -6.76
N ALA A 217 7.35 13.91 -7.07
CA ALA A 217 6.82 12.67 -6.50
C ALA A 217 7.86 11.54 -6.67
N ASP A 218 7.67 10.39 -6.01
CA ASP A 218 8.60 9.24 -6.10
C ASP A 218 8.90 8.81 -7.55
N SER A 219 7.89 8.87 -8.44
CA SER A 219 8.03 8.51 -9.87
C SER A 219 8.13 9.72 -10.82
N ALA A 220 8.30 10.94 -10.31
CA ALA A 220 8.36 12.11 -11.18
C ALA A 220 9.70 12.19 -11.90
N LYS A 221 9.64 12.30 -13.23
CA LYS A 221 10.81 12.50 -14.11
C LYS A 221 11.32 13.94 -14.14
N TYR A 222 10.55 14.89 -13.58
CA TYR A 222 10.93 16.30 -13.50
C TYR A 222 11.23 16.71 -12.07
N THR A 223 12.19 17.61 -11.93
CA THR A 223 12.60 18.21 -10.65
C THR A 223 11.95 19.58 -10.49
N GLU A 224 11.50 19.87 -9.29
CA GLU A 224 11.06 21.21 -8.88
C GLU A 224 11.99 21.67 -7.75
N LYS A 225 12.78 22.73 -8.00
CA LYS A 225 13.73 23.26 -7.00
C LYS A 225 12.97 23.68 -5.75
N LYS A 226 13.12 22.91 -4.69
CA LYS A 226 12.59 23.22 -3.37
C LYS A 226 13.64 23.93 -2.54
N ARG A 227 13.26 25.08 -1.95
CA ARG A 227 14.13 25.77 -0.97
C ARG A 227 13.98 25.07 0.38
N VAL A 228 14.88 24.13 0.67
CA VAL A 228 14.96 23.42 1.96
C VAL A 228 16.05 24.08 2.80
N ALA A 229 15.71 24.60 3.97
CA ALA A 229 16.66 25.22 4.86
C ALA A 229 17.62 24.18 5.49
N ALA A 230 18.85 24.56 5.74
CA ALA A 230 19.81 23.73 6.49
C ALA A 230 19.28 23.43 7.90
N GLY A 231 19.40 22.18 8.36
CA GLY A 231 18.85 21.69 9.61
C GLY A 231 17.37 21.28 9.52
N TYR A 232 16.68 21.56 8.41
CA TYR A 232 15.29 21.20 8.27
C TYR A 232 15.05 19.68 8.11
N PRO A 233 15.83 18.92 7.30
CA PRO A 233 15.68 17.47 7.20
C PRO A 233 15.74 16.74 8.55
N ALA A 234 16.73 17.06 9.39
CA ALA A 234 16.86 16.43 10.72
C ALA A 234 15.72 16.83 11.69
N LYS A 235 15.25 18.08 11.63
CA LYS A 235 14.06 18.51 12.39
C LYS A 235 12.79 17.81 11.90
N LEU A 236 12.63 17.66 10.59
CA LEU A 236 11.49 16.96 9.99
C LEU A 236 11.50 15.48 10.35
N PHE A 237 12.68 14.87 10.45
CA PHE A 237 12.86 13.48 10.88
C PHE A 237 12.29 13.26 12.27
N VAL A 238 12.66 14.08 13.26
CA VAL A 238 12.12 13.99 14.63
C VAL A 238 10.62 14.27 14.66
N LYS A 239 10.16 15.31 13.95
CA LYS A 239 8.71 15.59 13.84
C LYS A 239 7.95 14.37 13.30
N LYS A 240 8.53 13.67 12.32
CA LYS A 240 7.91 12.48 11.73
C LYS A 240 7.96 11.27 12.67
N ALA A 241 9.01 11.14 13.50
CA ALA A 241 9.08 10.14 14.57
C ALA A 241 8.00 10.39 15.64
N ALA A 242 7.82 11.64 16.06
CA ALA A 242 6.76 12.02 17.00
C ALA A 242 5.35 11.74 16.43
N GLU A 243 5.13 12.07 15.14
CA GLU A 243 3.88 11.71 14.44
C GLU A 243 3.65 10.20 14.47
N LEU A 244 4.67 9.38 14.19
CA LEU A 244 4.56 7.92 14.25
C LEU A 244 4.15 7.45 15.64
N CYS A 245 4.78 7.98 16.71
CA CYS A 245 4.46 7.63 18.10
C CYS A 245 3.01 7.96 18.46
N ALA A 246 2.51 9.14 18.08
CA ALA A 246 1.12 9.54 18.29
C ALA A 246 0.15 8.60 17.55
N ARG A 247 0.37 8.36 16.26
CA ARG A 247 -0.46 7.47 15.45
C ARG A 247 -0.45 6.02 15.92
N LYS A 248 0.64 5.58 16.54
CA LYS A 248 0.74 4.26 17.20
C LYS A 248 -0.08 4.20 18.48
N ALA A 249 -0.12 5.27 19.27
CA ALA A 249 -0.97 5.36 20.43
C ALA A 249 -2.46 5.34 20.05
N GLU A 250 -2.83 6.07 19.00
CA GLU A 250 -4.19 6.05 18.45
C GLU A 250 -4.60 4.63 18.02
N LEU A 251 -3.76 3.94 17.25
CA LEU A 251 -4.04 2.56 16.85
C LEU A 251 -4.16 1.62 18.05
N ALA A 252 -3.25 1.73 19.04
CA ALA A 252 -3.26 0.88 20.22
C ALA A 252 -4.57 1.00 21.02
N ALA A 253 -5.17 2.20 21.04
CA ALA A 253 -6.47 2.44 21.68
C ALA A 253 -7.66 1.86 20.89
N LEU A 254 -7.48 1.55 19.61
CA LEU A 254 -8.53 1.03 18.72
C LEU A 254 -8.49 -0.49 18.57
N VAL A 255 -7.36 -1.14 18.89
CA VAL A 255 -7.23 -2.60 18.83
C VAL A 255 -7.77 -3.22 20.11
N GLU A 256 -8.67 -4.18 19.98
CA GLU A 256 -9.24 -4.87 21.14
C GLU A 256 -8.17 -5.61 21.95
N PRO A 257 -8.21 -5.52 23.30
CA PRO A 257 -7.29 -6.23 24.17
C PRO A 257 -7.27 -7.74 23.86
N GLY A 258 -6.08 -8.32 23.75
CA GLY A 258 -5.92 -9.73 23.46
C GLY A 258 -5.88 -10.09 21.96
N THR A 259 -6.15 -9.13 21.06
CA THR A 259 -5.99 -9.37 19.62
C THR A 259 -4.50 -9.57 19.28
N PRO A 260 -4.12 -10.72 18.67
CA PRO A 260 -2.73 -10.96 18.31
C PRO A 260 -2.24 -9.99 17.24
N THR A 261 -1.01 -9.51 17.40
CA THR A 261 -0.36 -8.69 16.36
C THR A 261 -0.30 -9.46 15.03
N PRO A 262 -0.76 -8.87 13.91
CA PRO A 262 -0.68 -9.50 12.59
C PRO A 262 0.74 -9.89 12.22
N ARG A 263 0.89 -11.05 11.55
CA ARG A 263 2.19 -11.52 11.04
C ARG A 263 2.37 -11.09 9.60
N VAL A 264 3.57 -10.62 9.28
CA VAL A 264 3.89 -10.16 7.92
C VAL A 264 5.16 -10.83 7.42
N TYR A 265 5.11 -11.39 6.21
CA TYR A 265 6.20 -12.15 5.62
C TYR A 265 6.57 -11.60 4.24
N LEU A 266 7.87 -11.65 3.93
CA LEU A 266 8.36 -11.49 2.57
C LEU A 266 8.12 -12.81 1.85
N ASP A 267 7.10 -12.85 1.00
CA ASP A 267 6.65 -14.09 0.34
C ASP A 267 5.95 -13.79 -0.99
N ASP A 268 5.98 -14.76 -1.87
CA ASP A 268 5.32 -14.71 -3.18
C ASP A 268 3.87 -15.20 -3.05
N ALA A 269 2.92 -14.38 -3.51
CA ALA A 269 1.49 -14.71 -3.48
C ALA A 269 1.13 -15.95 -4.32
N THR A 270 1.97 -16.32 -5.29
CA THR A 270 1.81 -17.55 -6.08
C THR A 270 2.29 -18.80 -5.35
N GLU A 271 3.03 -18.62 -4.25
CA GLU A 271 3.60 -19.73 -3.47
C GLU A 271 3.03 -19.81 -2.05
N LEU A 272 2.84 -18.68 -1.36
CA LEU A 272 2.34 -18.59 0.01
C LEU A 272 3.02 -19.60 0.96
N ARG A 273 4.36 -19.61 0.96
CA ARG A 273 5.19 -20.59 1.73
C ARG A 273 4.92 -20.54 3.23
N HIS A 274 4.56 -19.35 3.74
CA HIS A 274 4.25 -19.13 5.16
C HIS A 274 2.78 -19.44 5.50
N GLY A 275 1.93 -19.72 4.52
CA GLY A 275 0.53 -20.09 4.70
C GLY A 275 0.39 -21.58 5.08
N LYS A 276 -0.17 -21.86 6.24
CA LYS A 276 -0.51 -23.25 6.62
C LYS A 276 -1.75 -23.71 5.85
N ARG A 277 -1.75 -25.00 5.45
CA ARG A 277 -2.85 -25.60 4.69
C ARG A 277 -4.17 -25.53 5.47
N ALA A 278 -5.23 -25.11 4.79
CA ALA A 278 -6.61 -25.11 5.29
C ALA A 278 -6.79 -24.40 6.65
N THR A 279 -6.16 -23.23 6.83
CA THR A 279 -6.24 -22.46 8.08
C THR A 279 -6.86 -21.08 7.93
N VAL A 280 -6.90 -20.54 6.71
CA VAL A 280 -7.40 -19.20 6.42
C VAL A 280 -8.93 -19.21 6.33
N ASP A 281 -9.58 -18.35 7.09
CA ASP A 281 -11.04 -18.21 7.13
C ASP A 281 -11.54 -17.23 6.06
N LEU A 282 -10.80 -16.15 5.81
CA LEU A 282 -11.15 -15.14 4.82
C LEU A 282 -9.88 -14.62 4.13
N VAL A 283 -9.96 -14.41 2.82
CA VAL A 283 -8.99 -13.60 2.07
C VAL A 283 -9.61 -12.24 1.75
N VAL A 284 -8.91 -11.15 2.04
CA VAL A 284 -9.24 -9.80 1.57
C VAL A 284 -8.01 -9.21 0.94
N THR A 285 -8.07 -8.89 -0.35
CA THR A 285 -6.87 -8.48 -1.08
C THR A 285 -7.16 -7.58 -2.28
N SER A 286 -6.13 -6.84 -2.70
CA SER A 286 -6.12 -6.09 -3.96
C SER A 286 -4.84 -6.44 -4.72
N PRO A 287 -4.87 -7.44 -5.63
CA PRO A 287 -3.71 -7.83 -6.41
C PRO A 287 -3.26 -6.69 -7.33
N PRO A 288 -1.99 -6.67 -7.76
CA PRO A 288 -1.51 -5.70 -8.75
C PRO A 288 -2.33 -5.78 -10.05
N TYR A 289 -2.75 -4.62 -10.58
CA TYR A 289 -3.48 -4.55 -11.85
C TYR A 289 -2.50 -4.64 -13.02
N ALA A 290 -2.83 -5.45 -14.03
CA ALA A 290 -1.96 -5.67 -15.18
C ALA A 290 -1.52 -4.34 -15.83
N ALA A 291 -0.24 -4.21 -16.14
CA ALA A 291 0.37 -3.07 -16.83
C ALA A 291 0.10 -1.68 -16.22
N THR A 292 -0.33 -1.61 -14.96
CA THR A 292 -0.76 -0.33 -14.36
C THR A 292 0.37 0.37 -13.61
N TYR A 293 1.12 -0.34 -12.77
CA TYR A 293 2.18 0.20 -11.93
C TYR A 293 3.50 -0.55 -12.11
N ASP A 294 4.60 0.16 -11.88
CA ASP A 294 5.93 -0.38 -11.60
C ASP A 294 6.29 0.02 -10.17
N TYR A 295 5.94 -0.86 -9.20
CA TYR A 295 6.21 -0.57 -7.80
C TYR A 295 7.70 -0.53 -7.49
N LEU A 296 8.52 -1.30 -8.22
CA LEU A 296 9.96 -1.27 -8.07
C LEU A 296 10.51 0.13 -8.41
N GLU A 297 10.18 0.66 -9.61
CA GLU A 297 10.59 2.01 -10.04
C GLU A 297 10.09 3.08 -9.05
N HIS A 298 8.85 2.90 -8.55
CA HIS A 298 8.23 3.82 -7.61
C HIS A 298 8.95 3.87 -6.26
N HIS A 299 9.56 2.77 -5.83
CA HIS A 299 10.18 2.63 -4.52
C HIS A 299 11.71 2.54 -4.56
N GLU A 300 12.34 2.66 -5.73
CA GLU A 300 13.77 2.47 -5.92
C GLU A 300 14.62 3.32 -4.96
N ASP A 301 14.33 4.63 -4.87
CA ASP A 301 15.04 5.53 -3.96
C ASP A 301 14.90 5.08 -2.49
N ARG A 302 13.70 4.67 -2.08
CA ARG A 302 13.44 4.22 -0.72
C ARG A 302 14.11 2.89 -0.40
N LEU A 303 14.04 1.92 -1.32
CA LEU A 303 14.72 0.63 -1.20
C LEU A 303 16.22 0.83 -1.03
N ARG A 304 16.81 1.73 -1.84
CA ARG A 304 18.22 2.07 -1.78
C ARG A 304 18.61 2.75 -0.46
N TRP A 305 17.85 3.76 -0.02
CA TRP A 305 18.10 4.46 1.23
C TRP A 305 17.94 3.58 2.48
N LEU A 306 17.08 2.58 2.42
CA LEU A 306 16.88 1.61 3.50
C LEU A 306 17.85 0.42 3.42
N GLY A 307 18.60 0.27 2.33
CA GLY A 307 19.47 -0.88 2.11
C GLY A 307 18.71 -2.20 1.93
N LEU A 308 17.48 -2.14 1.40
CA LEU A 308 16.63 -3.32 1.21
C LEU A 308 16.97 -4.02 -0.11
N ASP A 309 17.13 -5.36 -0.06
CA ASP A 309 17.35 -6.18 -1.26
C ASP A 309 16.03 -6.43 -1.99
N ALA A 310 15.92 -5.88 -3.19
CA ALA A 310 14.73 -5.98 -4.03
C ALA A 310 14.89 -6.94 -5.22
N ARG A 311 15.98 -7.71 -5.32
CA ARG A 311 16.24 -8.60 -6.47
C ARG A 311 15.15 -9.65 -6.69
N GLY A 312 14.61 -10.23 -5.61
CA GLY A 312 13.48 -11.16 -5.68
C GLY A 312 12.21 -10.47 -6.18
N PHE A 313 11.95 -9.27 -5.70
CA PHE A 313 10.83 -8.44 -6.13
C PHE A 313 10.94 -8.04 -7.60
N GLU A 314 12.12 -7.56 -8.01
CA GLU A 314 12.38 -7.19 -9.41
C GLU A 314 12.07 -8.31 -10.40
N LYS A 315 12.44 -9.54 -10.06
CA LYS A 315 12.24 -10.72 -10.91
C LYS A 315 10.78 -11.15 -11.01
N ASN A 316 10.03 -11.08 -9.90
CA ASN A 316 8.73 -11.74 -9.76
C ASN A 316 7.56 -10.77 -9.54
N GLU A 317 7.76 -9.45 -9.69
CA GLU A 317 6.68 -8.46 -9.56
C GLU A 317 5.54 -8.75 -10.54
N LEU A 318 4.38 -9.18 -10.02
CA LEU A 318 3.19 -9.45 -10.82
C LEU A 318 2.59 -8.16 -11.39
N GLY A 319 2.01 -8.24 -12.57
CA GLY A 319 1.27 -7.13 -13.18
C GLY A 319 2.09 -5.88 -13.50
N SER A 320 3.43 -5.88 -13.32
CA SER A 320 4.24 -4.66 -13.51
C SER A 320 4.28 -4.21 -14.96
N ARG A 321 4.16 -2.89 -15.20
CA ARG A 321 4.14 -2.29 -16.53
C ARG A 321 5.33 -2.71 -17.39
N ARG A 322 6.53 -2.80 -16.81
CA ARG A 322 7.77 -3.20 -17.53
C ARG A 322 7.70 -4.61 -18.10
N ARG A 323 7.01 -5.57 -17.44
CA ARG A 323 6.84 -6.94 -17.92
C ARG A 323 5.87 -7.07 -19.10
N TYR A 324 5.05 -6.04 -19.32
CA TYR A 324 4.03 -6.00 -20.36
C TYR A 324 4.40 -5.07 -21.52
N ARG A 325 5.53 -4.33 -21.44
CA ARG A 325 5.90 -3.29 -22.40
C ARG A 325 6.01 -3.82 -23.84
N ASP A 326 6.59 -4.99 -24.01
CA ASP A 326 6.90 -5.58 -25.33
C ASP A 326 5.95 -6.74 -25.69
N LYS A 327 4.85 -6.91 -24.93
CA LYS A 327 3.86 -7.93 -25.19
C LYS A 327 2.73 -7.41 -26.06
N THR A 328 2.25 -8.26 -26.97
CA THR A 328 0.94 -8.06 -27.61
C THR A 328 -0.18 -8.15 -26.58
N PHE A 329 -1.36 -7.63 -26.93
CA PHE A 329 -2.53 -7.70 -26.03
C PHE A 329 -2.87 -9.16 -25.65
N ALA A 330 -2.83 -10.09 -26.62
CA ALA A 330 -3.11 -11.51 -26.37
C ALA A 330 -2.11 -12.14 -25.39
N GLU A 331 -0.82 -11.87 -25.58
CA GLU A 331 0.24 -12.35 -24.68
C GLU A 331 0.12 -11.73 -23.27
N ALA A 332 -0.22 -10.45 -23.19
CA ALA A 332 -0.44 -9.75 -21.92
C ALA A 332 -1.63 -10.36 -21.17
N LYS A 333 -2.76 -10.57 -21.84
CA LYS A 333 -3.96 -11.21 -21.30
C LYS A 333 -3.66 -12.62 -20.79
N ALA A 334 -2.98 -13.43 -21.59
CA ALA A 334 -2.61 -14.80 -21.22
C ALA A 334 -1.65 -14.83 -20.02
N SER A 335 -0.64 -13.94 -20.02
CA SER A 335 0.32 -13.83 -18.91
C SER A 335 -0.39 -13.48 -17.61
N TRP A 336 -1.26 -12.46 -17.60
CA TRP A 336 -1.95 -12.04 -16.37
C TRP A 336 -2.94 -13.08 -15.87
N THR A 337 -3.69 -13.73 -16.78
CA THR A 337 -4.55 -14.86 -16.42
C THR A 337 -3.77 -16.00 -15.77
N SER A 338 -2.59 -16.34 -16.30
CA SER A 338 -1.70 -17.37 -15.73
C SER A 338 -1.20 -16.97 -14.34
N GLU A 339 -0.79 -15.71 -14.16
CA GLU A 339 -0.35 -15.17 -12.86
C GLU A 339 -1.49 -15.25 -11.82
N LEU A 340 -2.71 -14.85 -12.18
CA LEU A 340 -3.88 -14.94 -11.30
C LEU A 340 -4.22 -16.39 -10.94
N ARG A 341 -4.17 -17.32 -11.90
CA ARG A 341 -4.39 -18.75 -11.65
C ARG A 341 -3.40 -19.30 -10.63
N ALA A 342 -2.12 -18.95 -10.74
CA ALA A 342 -1.12 -19.36 -9.76
C ALA A 342 -1.44 -18.83 -8.34
N VAL A 343 -1.93 -17.59 -8.24
CA VAL A 343 -2.40 -17.02 -6.95
C VAL A 343 -3.60 -17.80 -6.42
N PHE A 344 -4.64 -18.06 -7.23
CA PHE A 344 -5.80 -18.83 -6.78
C PHE A 344 -5.44 -20.27 -6.39
N ALA A 345 -4.54 -20.92 -7.10
CA ALA A 345 -4.01 -22.26 -6.73
C ALA A 345 -3.32 -22.23 -5.35
N ALA A 346 -2.52 -21.21 -5.06
CA ALA A 346 -1.87 -21.03 -3.76
C ALA A 346 -2.91 -20.74 -2.65
N LEU A 347 -3.90 -19.90 -2.92
CA LEU A 347 -5.00 -19.60 -2.00
C LEU A 347 -5.81 -20.84 -1.65
N ARG A 348 -6.19 -21.66 -2.66
CA ARG A 348 -6.92 -22.92 -2.43
C ARG A 348 -6.21 -23.85 -1.45
N ARG A 349 -4.89 -23.86 -1.46
CA ARG A 349 -4.10 -24.69 -0.54
C ARG A 349 -4.18 -24.21 0.91
N VAL A 350 -4.20 -22.89 1.14
CA VAL A 350 -4.11 -22.31 2.49
C VAL A 350 -5.48 -21.99 3.09
N MET A 351 -6.50 -21.75 2.28
CA MET A 351 -7.86 -21.48 2.71
C MET A 351 -8.55 -22.74 3.23
N LYS A 352 -9.46 -22.56 4.18
CA LYS A 352 -10.39 -23.61 4.58
C LYS A 352 -11.32 -23.92 3.41
N PRO A 353 -11.76 -25.19 3.26
CA PRO A 353 -12.81 -25.51 2.31
C PRO A 353 -14.08 -24.72 2.58
N GLY A 354 -14.65 -24.11 1.54
CA GLY A 354 -15.83 -23.25 1.64
C GLY A 354 -15.57 -21.85 2.17
N ALA A 355 -14.32 -21.46 2.43
CA ALA A 355 -13.96 -20.12 2.85
C ALA A 355 -14.08 -19.11 1.71
N ASP A 356 -14.33 -17.85 2.07
CA ASP A 356 -14.55 -16.76 1.12
C ASP A 356 -13.27 -15.97 0.85
N ALA A 357 -13.18 -15.40 -0.38
CA ALA A 357 -12.09 -14.53 -0.83
C ALA A 357 -12.68 -13.28 -1.49
N ALA A 358 -12.49 -12.13 -0.87
CA ALA A 358 -12.90 -10.83 -1.39
C ALA A 358 -11.73 -10.14 -2.09
N PHE A 359 -11.86 -9.92 -3.39
CA PHE A 359 -10.88 -9.27 -4.25
C PHE A 359 -11.36 -7.87 -4.64
N LEU A 360 -10.53 -6.86 -4.40
CA LEU A 360 -10.70 -5.52 -4.96
C LEU A 360 -9.79 -5.38 -6.17
N VAL A 361 -10.38 -5.27 -7.35
CA VAL A 361 -9.64 -5.20 -8.62
C VAL A 361 -10.21 -4.10 -9.50
N ALA A 362 -9.41 -3.58 -10.43
CA ALA A 362 -9.92 -2.63 -11.41
C ALA A 362 -9.47 -2.98 -12.82
N ASP A 363 -10.28 -2.55 -13.80
CA ASP A 363 -9.93 -2.64 -15.19
C ASP A 363 -8.60 -1.95 -15.47
N SER A 364 -7.83 -2.53 -16.38
CA SER A 364 -6.53 -2.01 -16.79
C SER A 364 -6.41 -2.02 -18.31
N ALA A 365 -5.28 -1.55 -18.84
CA ALA A 365 -5.11 -1.48 -20.27
C ALA A 365 -3.68 -1.80 -20.70
N VAL A 366 -3.54 -2.47 -21.83
CA VAL A 366 -2.29 -2.67 -22.55
C VAL A 366 -2.40 -1.98 -23.90
N GLY A 367 -1.63 -0.92 -24.11
CA GLY A 367 -1.78 -0.08 -25.29
C GLY A 367 -3.16 0.58 -25.38
N SER A 368 -3.89 0.29 -26.46
CA SER A 368 -5.25 0.78 -26.72
C SER A 368 -6.37 -0.14 -26.25
N ASP A 369 -6.04 -1.30 -25.72
CA ASP A 369 -6.99 -2.37 -25.43
C ASP A 369 -7.19 -2.56 -23.94
N ALA A 370 -8.47 -2.66 -23.51
CA ALA A 370 -8.84 -2.84 -22.13
C ALA A 370 -8.74 -4.31 -21.70
N LEU A 371 -8.22 -4.53 -20.49
CA LEU A 371 -8.29 -5.78 -19.76
C LEU A 371 -9.40 -5.66 -18.71
N TRP A 372 -10.53 -6.32 -18.97
CA TRP A 372 -11.70 -6.29 -18.10
C TRP A 372 -11.50 -7.25 -16.93
N ALA A 373 -11.41 -6.69 -15.73
CA ALA A 373 -11.08 -7.46 -14.53
C ALA A 373 -12.25 -8.34 -14.08
N ASP A 374 -13.49 -7.91 -14.32
CA ASP A 374 -14.71 -8.66 -14.01
C ASP A 374 -14.93 -9.89 -14.92
N GLU A 375 -14.18 -10.02 -16.01
CA GLU A 375 -14.14 -11.21 -16.85
C GLU A 375 -12.94 -12.11 -16.53
N LEU A 376 -11.75 -11.51 -16.42
CA LEU A 376 -10.49 -12.27 -16.35
C LEU A 376 -10.24 -12.87 -14.96
N VAL A 377 -10.61 -12.15 -13.89
CA VAL A 377 -10.39 -12.65 -12.53
C VAL A 377 -11.34 -13.82 -12.21
N PRO A 378 -12.66 -13.75 -12.52
CA PRO A 378 -13.55 -14.91 -12.36
C PRO A 378 -13.11 -16.14 -13.20
N ALA A 379 -12.69 -15.94 -14.45
CA ALA A 379 -12.23 -17.04 -15.27
C ALA A 379 -10.97 -17.74 -14.70
N ALA A 380 -10.04 -16.96 -14.14
CA ALA A 380 -8.87 -17.51 -13.47
C ALA A 380 -9.23 -18.23 -12.16
N ALA A 381 -10.19 -17.70 -11.41
CA ALA A 381 -10.68 -18.28 -10.17
C ALA A 381 -11.40 -19.63 -10.40
N GLU A 382 -12.30 -19.68 -11.39
CA GLU A 382 -13.05 -20.88 -11.76
C GLU A 382 -12.12 -22.02 -12.16
N ALA A 383 -11.08 -21.72 -12.95
CA ALA A 383 -10.07 -22.70 -13.34
C ALA A 383 -9.35 -23.35 -12.15
N GLU A 384 -9.33 -22.67 -11.00
CA GLU A 384 -8.71 -23.14 -9.74
C GLU A 384 -9.75 -23.52 -8.68
N GLN A 385 -11.00 -23.84 -9.12
CA GLN A 385 -12.09 -24.34 -8.27
C GLN A 385 -12.60 -23.32 -7.23
N PHE A 386 -12.65 -22.05 -7.61
CA PHE A 386 -13.41 -21.03 -6.88
C PHE A 386 -14.69 -20.69 -7.64
N THR A 387 -15.75 -20.44 -6.91
CA THR A 387 -17.03 -19.98 -7.48
C THR A 387 -17.22 -18.50 -7.18
N LEU A 388 -17.53 -17.68 -8.18
CA LEU A 388 -17.95 -16.31 -7.98
C LEU A 388 -19.34 -16.29 -7.34
N ILE A 389 -19.46 -15.74 -6.13
CA ILE A 389 -20.71 -15.70 -5.37
C ILE A 389 -21.46 -14.39 -5.63
N ALA A 390 -20.74 -13.26 -5.62
CA ALA A 390 -21.28 -11.94 -5.82
C ALA A 390 -20.23 -10.97 -6.35
N ALA A 391 -20.68 -9.91 -7.00
CA ALA A 391 -19.86 -8.82 -7.47
C ALA A 391 -20.54 -7.47 -7.24
N ALA A 392 -19.75 -6.44 -6.99
CA ALA A 392 -20.13 -5.04 -7.04
C ALA A 392 -19.13 -4.27 -7.88
N SER A 393 -19.63 -3.37 -8.73
CA SER A 393 -18.79 -2.63 -9.68
C SER A 393 -19.16 -1.15 -9.67
N GLN A 394 -18.16 -0.28 -9.69
CA GLN A 394 -18.33 1.17 -9.70
C GLN A 394 -17.42 1.82 -10.72
N ASP A 395 -17.93 2.79 -11.48
CA ASP A 395 -17.15 3.53 -12.45
C ASP A 395 -16.02 4.30 -11.77
N ARG A 396 -14.83 4.29 -12.37
CA ARG A 396 -13.65 5.01 -11.89
C ARG A 396 -13.00 5.79 -13.01
N PRO A 397 -12.64 7.07 -12.79
CA PRO A 397 -11.92 7.85 -13.80
C PRO A 397 -10.58 7.22 -14.15
N HIS A 398 -10.24 7.26 -15.44
CA HIS A 398 -8.94 6.85 -15.94
C HIS A 398 -8.11 8.07 -16.34
N PHE A 399 -7.02 8.34 -15.62
CA PHE A 399 -6.20 9.56 -15.81
C PHE A 399 -4.90 9.32 -16.57
N HIS A 400 -4.58 8.09 -16.93
CA HIS A 400 -3.36 7.79 -17.65
C HIS A 400 -3.57 8.01 -19.15
N ALA A 401 -3.16 9.19 -19.63
CA ALA A 401 -3.38 9.62 -21.01
C ALA A 401 -2.97 8.59 -22.10
N PRO A 402 -1.83 7.88 -21.98
CA PRO A 402 -1.43 6.89 -23.00
C PRO A 402 -2.43 5.74 -23.21
N THR A 403 -3.19 5.38 -22.16
CA THR A 403 -4.14 4.25 -22.22
C THR A 403 -5.60 4.70 -22.11
N GLN A 404 -5.85 6.01 -22.15
CA GLN A 404 -7.21 6.57 -22.04
C GLN A 404 -8.12 6.08 -23.20
N GLY A 405 -7.53 5.81 -24.35
CA GLY A 405 -8.22 5.28 -25.53
C GLY A 405 -8.88 3.92 -25.33
N ALA A 406 -8.35 3.09 -24.43
CA ALA A 406 -8.88 1.77 -24.15
C ALA A 406 -10.30 1.79 -23.53
N PHE A 407 -10.68 2.88 -22.87
CA PHE A 407 -11.96 3.02 -22.17
C PHE A 407 -12.93 3.98 -22.85
N ARG A 408 -12.87 4.12 -24.21
CA ARG A 408 -13.76 4.99 -24.98
C ARG A 408 -15.17 4.41 -25.13
N GLN A 409 -15.30 3.08 -25.20
CA GLN A 409 -16.57 2.40 -25.44
C GLN A 409 -17.30 2.06 -24.13
N ALA A 410 -16.57 1.80 -23.05
CA ALA A 410 -17.10 1.54 -21.73
C ALA A 410 -16.19 2.19 -20.69
N PRO A 411 -16.75 2.73 -19.58
CA PRO A 411 -15.94 3.34 -18.53
C PRO A 411 -15.07 2.28 -17.85
N ARG A 412 -13.90 2.72 -17.38
CA ARG A 412 -13.08 1.92 -16.46
C ARG A 412 -13.83 1.73 -15.16
N ARG A 413 -13.85 0.51 -14.62
CA ARG A 413 -14.51 0.19 -13.36
C ARG A 413 -13.53 -0.39 -12.35
N GLU A 414 -13.90 -0.26 -11.08
CA GLU A 414 -13.34 -0.99 -9.96
C GLU A 414 -14.40 -1.96 -9.45
N HIS A 415 -13.97 -3.16 -9.14
CA HIS A 415 -14.85 -4.29 -8.81
C HIS A 415 -14.46 -4.85 -7.44
N ALA A 416 -15.45 -5.10 -6.60
CA ALA A 416 -15.33 -5.98 -5.44
C ALA A 416 -15.96 -7.33 -5.83
N LEU A 417 -15.15 -8.38 -5.85
CA LEU A 417 -15.54 -9.73 -6.27
C LEU A 417 -15.42 -10.67 -5.09
N LEU A 418 -16.48 -11.41 -4.78
CA LEU A 418 -16.48 -12.42 -3.72
C LEU A 418 -16.48 -13.81 -4.32
N PHE A 419 -15.43 -14.56 -4.02
CA PHE A 419 -15.27 -15.95 -4.42
C PHE A 419 -15.40 -16.87 -3.23
N ARG A 420 -15.89 -18.10 -3.45
CA ARG A 420 -15.90 -19.18 -2.47
C ARG A 420 -15.03 -20.33 -2.96
N SER A 421 -14.12 -20.79 -2.10
CA SER A 421 -13.30 -21.98 -2.38
C SER A 421 -14.19 -23.25 -2.37
N ALA A 422 -13.84 -24.24 -3.21
CA ALA A 422 -14.58 -25.51 -3.22
C ALA A 422 -14.66 -26.15 -1.84
N ALA A 423 -15.82 -26.72 -1.52
CA ALA A 423 -15.99 -27.53 -0.33
C ALA A 423 -15.09 -28.76 -0.37
N ALA A 424 -14.70 -29.29 0.82
CA ALA A 424 -13.96 -30.55 0.88
C ALA A 424 -14.81 -31.65 0.22
N THR A 425 -14.27 -32.25 -0.84
CA THR A 425 -14.87 -33.49 -1.37
C THR A 425 -14.80 -34.55 -0.28
N ARG A 426 -15.94 -34.99 0.26
CA ARG A 426 -15.99 -36.18 1.12
C ARG A 426 -15.47 -37.35 0.28
N ARG A 427 -14.27 -37.82 0.57
CA ARG A 427 -13.79 -39.12 0.12
C ARG A 427 -14.35 -40.22 1.03
#